data_281af1d25a76913eebe2c0c0ac4a14c1
#
_entry.id   281af1d25a76913eebe2c0c0ac4a14c1
#
_cell.length_a   1.000
_cell.length_b   1.000
_cell.length_c   1.000
_cell.angle_alpha   90.00
_cell.angle_beta   90.00
_cell.angle_gamma   90.00
#
_symmetry.space_group_name_H-M   'P 1'
#
loop_
_entity.id
_entity.type
_entity.pdbx_description
1 polymer ?
#
loop_
_entity_poly.entity_id
_entity_poly.type
_entity_poly.pdbx_seq_one_letter_code
_entity_poly.pdbx_strand_id
1 'polypeptide(L)'
;MDLAALLNELPTDRRLALAYAPASARPATAALFVLDARLARIVGHHSEPILQQIRLGWWRDLFAAPMPQGTMGDPLLALLAKWGDARLELLALVNGWEALLAEPPLTAAAVLEFARGRALGLRALAAQLGCDDAMAEAERAGFSWALADLAAKTSDANEAAMICELARHSDWRAVQLPKPLRPLSVLYGLAARKKGTAPLLMTKSDGFAAVRLGLFGR
;
A
#
# COMPACT_ATOMS: atom_id res chain seq x y z
N MET A 1 18.27 8.52 12.53
CA MET A 1 16.95 8.41 11.85
C MET A 1 16.13 7.36 12.58
N ASP A 2 15.03 7.77 13.18
CA ASP A 2 14.22 6.87 14.03
C ASP A 2 13.21 6.09 13.18
N LEU A 3 13.65 4.95 12.61
CA LEU A 3 12.77 4.02 11.91
C LEU A 3 11.69 3.46 12.84
N ALA A 4 11.96 3.35 14.14
CA ALA A 4 11.02 2.81 15.13
C ALA A 4 9.77 3.71 15.25
N ALA A 5 9.95 5.04 15.21
CA ALA A 5 8.82 5.96 15.22
C ALA A 5 7.90 5.76 14.01
N LEU A 6 8.46 5.55 12.81
CA LEU A 6 7.69 5.27 11.60
C LEU A 6 6.91 3.94 11.69
N LEU A 7 7.49 2.92 12.31
CA LEU A 7 6.82 1.62 12.45
C LEU A 7 5.56 1.70 13.31
N ASN A 8 5.49 2.63 14.25
CA ASN A 8 4.31 2.84 15.08
C ASN A 8 3.13 3.42 14.31
N GLU A 9 3.38 4.04 13.15
CA GLU A 9 2.32 4.55 12.26
C GLU A 9 1.64 3.44 11.45
N LEU A 10 2.26 2.26 11.35
CA LEU A 10 1.77 1.18 10.50
C LEU A 10 0.66 0.36 11.16
N PRO A 11 -0.39 -0.01 10.42
CA PRO A 11 -1.34 -1.04 10.83
C PRO A 11 -0.62 -2.38 11.11
N THR A 12 -1.23 -3.21 11.94
CA THR A 12 -0.64 -4.46 12.42
C THR A 12 -0.25 -5.42 11.29
N ASP A 13 -1.06 -5.54 10.25
CA ASP A 13 -0.81 -6.38 9.09
C ASP A 13 0.44 -5.94 8.31
N ARG A 14 0.60 -4.63 8.08
CA ARG A 14 1.78 -4.06 7.40
C ARG A 14 3.03 -4.16 8.26
N ARG A 15 2.88 -3.95 9.56
CA ARG A 15 4.00 -4.09 10.52
C ARG A 15 4.49 -5.54 10.57
N LEU A 16 3.56 -6.49 10.61
CA LEU A 16 3.88 -7.92 10.54
C LEU A 16 4.57 -8.28 9.21
N ALA A 17 4.02 -7.85 8.08
CA ALA A 17 4.60 -8.10 6.77
C ALA A 17 6.03 -7.52 6.67
N LEU A 18 6.23 -6.29 7.14
CA LEU A 18 7.53 -5.62 7.12
C LEU A 18 8.60 -6.33 7.96
N ALA A 19 8.21 -7.08 9.00
CA ALA A 19 9.14 -7.88 9.79
C ALA A 19 9.89 -8.94 8.94
N TYR A 20 9.31 -9.36 7.83
CA TYR A 20 9.91 -10.31 6.89
C TYR A 20 10.75 -9.65 5.78
N ALA A 21 10.84 -8.32 5.77
CA ALA A 21 11.72 -7.61 4.84
C ALA A 21 13.18 -7.84 5.23
N PRO A 22 14.08 -8.19 4.28
CA PRO A 22 15.52 -8.14 4.52
C PRO A 22 15.95 -6.75 5.00
N ALA A 23 17.04 -6.68 5.74
CA ALA A 23 17.54 -5.42 6.29
C ALA A 23 17.75 -4.33 5.23
N SER A 24 18.25 -4.72 4.03
CA SER A 24 18.47 -3.83 2.89
C SER A 24 17.16 -3.28 2.28
N ALA A 25 16.09 -4.07 2.27
CA ALA A 25 14.80 -3.70 1.68
C ALA A 25 13.88 -2.96 2.67
N ARG A 26 14.11 -3.15 3.97
CA ARG A 26 13.23 -2.63 5.03
C ARG A 26 13.00 -1.12 4.99
N PRO A 27 14.03 -0.26 4.78
CA PRO A 27 13.80 1.19 4.75
C PRO A 27 12.88 1.65 3.61
N ALA A 28 13.09 1.15 2.39
CA ALA A 28 12.26 1.51 1.24
C ALA A 28 10.83 0.98 1.39
N THR A 29 10.66 -0.28 1.84
CA THR A 29 9.34 -0.87 2.10
C THR A 29 8.60 -0.11 3.21
N ALA A 30 9.30 0.26 4.29
CA ALA A 30 8.72 1.06 5.36
C ALA A 30 8.27 2.44 4.85
N ALA A 31 9.07 3.10 4.00
CA ALA A 31 8.73 4.39 3.43
C ALA A 31 7.41 4.32 2.62
N LEU A 32 7.27 3.32 1.74
CA LEU A 32 6.02 3.13 0.98
C LEU A 32 4.82 2.84 1.88
N PHE A 33 4.98 1.93 2.85
CA PHE A 33 3.88 1.55 3.73
C PHE A 33 3.44 2.69 4.66
N VAL A 34 4.38 3.50 5.15
CA VAL A 34 4.05 4.67 5.98
C VAL A 34 3.41 5.77 5.15
N LEU A 35 3.89 6.02 3.92
CA LEU A 35 3.24 6.93 2.99
C LEU A 35 1.79 6.51 2.76
N ASP A 36 1.57 5.25 2.37
CA ASP A 36 0.23 4.69 2.14
C ASP A 36 -0.67 4.83 3.39
N ALA A 37 -0.14 4.59 4.59
CA ALA A 37 -0.89 4.77 5.83
C ALA A 37 -1.21 6.24 6.14
N ARG A 38 -0.33 7.18 5.80
CA ARG A 38 -0.59 8.62 5.95
C ARG A 38 -1.66 9.10 4.98
N LEU A 39 -1.62 8.66 3.71
CA LEU A 39 -2.66 8.96 2.72
C LEU A 39 -4.01 8.38 3.15
N ALA A 40 -4.03 7.14 3.65
CA ALA A 40 -5.22 6.52 4.22
C ALA A 40 -5.83 7.33 5.36
N ARG A 41 -4.99 7.89 6.24
CA ARG A 41 -5.46 8.76 7.34
C ARG A 41 -6.04 10.07 6.85
N ILE A 42 -5.49 10.66 5.79
CA ILE A 42 -6.04 11.87 5.18
C ILE A 42 -7.45 11.59 4.68
N VAL A 43 -7.65 10.52 3.93
CA VAL A 43 -8.94 10.15 3.33
C VAL A 43 -9.94 9.65 4.38
N GLY A 44 -9.48 8.89 5.38
CA GLY A 44 -10.33 8.33 6.43
C GLY A 44 -10.74 9.32 7.54
N HIS A 45 -10.16 10.52 7.57
CA HIS A 45 -10.58 11.54 8.53
C HIS A 45 -11.88 12.21 8.09
N HIS A 46 -12.85 12.31 8.99
CA HIS A 46 -14.07 13.11 8.81
C HIS A 46 -13.78 14.65 8.86
N SER A 47 -12.78 15.09 8.09
CA SER A 47 -12.50 16.51 7.88
C SER A 47 -13.19 16.98 6.60
N GLU A 48 -13.32 18.31 6.46
CA GLU A 48 -13.90 18.88 5.24
C GLU A 48 -13.16 18.38 3.99
N PRO A 49 -13.86 17.99 2.92
CA PRO A 49 -13.26 17.42 1.69
C PRO A 49 -12.15 18.31 1.12
N ILE A 50 -12.32 19.63 1.19
CA ILE A 50 -11.33 20.59 0.69
C ILE A 50 -9.99 20.48 1.44
N LEU A 51 -10.02 20.24 2.75
CA LEU A 51 -8.79 20.08 3.55
C LEU A 51 -8.08 18.77 3.22
N GLN A 52 -8.83 17.71 2.90
CA GLN A 52 -8.27 16.44 2.44
C GLN A 52 -7.58 16.62 1.09
N GLN A 53 -8.24 17.31 0.14
CA GLN A 53 -7.67 17.63 -1.18
C GLN A 53 -6.39 18.47 -1.07
N ILE A 54 -6.37 19.50 -0.21
CA ILE A 54 -5.17 20.33 0.01
C ILE A 54 -4.01 19.47 0.53
N ARG A 55 -4.27 18.56 1.49
CA ARG A 55 -3.24 17.68 2.04
C ARG A 55 -2.71 16.68 1.01
N LEU A 56 -3.57 16.12 0.15
CA LEU A 56 -3.14 15.26 -0.95
C LEU A 56 -2.39 16.05 -2.02
N GLY A 57 -2.85 17.29 -2.32
CA GLY A 57 -2.15 18.22 -3.21
C GLY A 57 -0.73 18.50 -2.77
N TRP A 58 -0.50 18.69 -1.46
CA TRP A 58 0.85 18.85 -0.91
C TRP A 58 1.76 17.65 -1.22
N TRP A 59 1.26 16.41 -1.12
CA TRP A 59 2.03 15.21 -1.49
C TRP A 59 2.32 15.16 -2.99
N ARG A 60 1.39 15.57 -3.85
CA ARG A 60 1.61 15.67 -5.30
C ARG A 60 2.71 16.66 -5.63
N ASP A 61 2.63 17.85 -5.06
CA ASP A 61 3.62 18.92 -5.28
C ASP A 61 5.01 18.48 -4.82
N LEU A 62 5.07 17.82 -3.66
CA LEU A 62 6.30 17.27 -3.11
C LEU A 62 6.96 16.25 -4.05
N PHE A 63 6.17 15.36 -4.68
CA PHE A 63 6.71 14.36 -5.60
C PHE A 63 7.01 14.92 -6.98
N ALA A 64 6.29 15.93 -7.45
CA ALA A 64 6.50 16.57 -8.74
C ALA A 64 7.76 17.45 -8.77
N ALA A 65 8.13 18.05 -7.63
CA ALA A 65 9.32 18.89 -7.50
C ALA A 65 10.57 18.08 -7.07
N PRO A 66 11.79 18.60 -7.29
CA PRO A 66 12.97 18.06 -6.65
C PRO A 66 12.80 18.06 -5.13
N MET A 67 13.06 16.91 -4.49
CA MET A 67 12.96 16.82 -3.02
C MET A 67 13.88 17.85 -2.36
N PRO A 68 13.39 18.61 -1.38
CA PRO A 68 14.22 19.57 -0.67
C PRO A 68 15.46 18.89 -0.08
N GLN A 69 16.62 19.51 -0.25
CA GLN A 69 17.83 19.08 0.43
C GLN A 69 17.74 19.42 1.91
N GLY A 70 17.83 18.41 2.74
CA GLY A 70 17.66 18.54 4.19
C GLY A 70 16.27 18.05 4.61
N THR A 71 16.27 17.13 5.55
CA THR A 71 15.03 16.58 6.10
C THR A 71 14.34 17.68 6.90
N MET A 72 13.12 18.03 6.53
CA MET A 72 12.25 18.91 7.31
C MET A 72 11.83 18.26 8.65
N GLY A 73 12.71 17.54 9.30
CA GLY A 73 12.44 16.83 10.57
C GLY A 73 11.58 15.57 10.45
N ASP A 74 11.03 15.26 9.28
CA ASP A 74 10.21 14.06 9.06
C ASP A 74 11.07 12.89 8.55
N PRO A 75 11.18 11.80 9.33
CA PRO A 75 11.93 10.61 8.94
C PRO A 75 11.43 9.96 7.64
N LEU A 76 10.13 10.07 7.31
CA LEU A 76 9.58 9.54 6.07
C LEU A 76 10.16 10.27 4.87
N LEU A 77 10.21 11.61 4.90
CA LEU A 77 10.75 12.40 3.79
C LEU A 77 12.23 12.07 3.55
N ALA A 78 13.00 11.83 4.62
CA ALA A 78 14.39 11.40 4.51
C ALA A 78 14.55 10.02 3.82
N LEU A 79 13.58 9.12 3.98
CA LEU A 79 13.57 7.83 3.27
C LEU A 79 13.14 8.00 1.81
N LEU A 80 12.10 8.79 1.55
CA LEU A 80 11.58 9.05 0.21
C LEU A 80 12.58 9.82 -0.67
N ALA A 81 13.39 10.70 -0.09
CA ALA A 81 14.45 11.41 -0.81
C ALA A 81 15.49 10.45 -1.44
N LYS A 82 15.65 9.23 -0.90
CA LYS A 82 16.55 8.21 -1.44
C LYS A 82 15.98 7.47 -2.67
N TRP A 83 14.72 7.72 -3.03
CA TRP A 83 14.10 7.11 -4.20
C TRP A 83 14.48 7.79 -5.52
N GLY A 84 15.16 8.94 -5.47
CA GLY A 84 15.52 9.68 -6.68
C GLY A 84 14.29 9.93 -7.57
N ASP A 85 14.43 9.65 -8.85
CA ASP A 85 13.33 9.84 -9.82
C ASP A 85 12.22 8.78 -9.71
N ALA A 86 12.49 7.62 -9.10
CA ALA A 86 11.46 6.61 -8.86
C ALA A 86 10.32 7.13 -7.95
N ARG A 87 10.55 8.22 -7.17
CA ARG A 87 9.50 8.88 -6.40
C ARG A 87 8.34 9.42 -7.25
N LEU A 88 8.61 9.77 -8.52
CA LEU A 88 7.58 10.27 -9.43
C LEU A 88 6.47 9.22 -9.65
N GLU A 89 6.80 7.95 -9.60
CA GLU A 89 5.81 6.87 -9.70
C GLU A 89 4.86 6.84 -8.48
N LEU A 90 5.27 7.43 -7.34
CA LEU A 90 4.40 7.55 -6.14
C LEU A 90 3.26 8.56 -6.30
N LEU A 91 3.31 9.41 -7.34
CA LEU A 91 2.17 10.26 -7.73
C LEU A 91 0.91 9.42 -7.99
N ALA A 92 1.07 8.26 -8.63
CA ALA A 92 -0.05 7.37 -8.89
C ALA A 92 -0.70 6.87 -7.58
N LEU A 93 0.08 6.62 -6.53
CA LEU A 93 -0.44 6.24 -5.22
C LEU A 93 -1.26 7.38 -4.60
N VAL A 94 -0.79 8.63 -4.69
CA VAL A 94 -1.51 9.81 -4.18
C VAL A 94 -2.83 9.99 -4.93
N ASN A 95 -2.80 9.94 -6.27
CA ASN A 95 -3.99 10.07 -7.12
C ASN A 95 -5.01 8.95 -6.84
N GLY A 96 -4.52 7.72 -6.62
CA GLY A 96 -5.38 6.60 -6.24
C GLY A 96 -6.13 6.85 -4.92
N TRP A 97 -5.45 7.36 -3.90
CA TRP A 97 -6.12 7.75 -2.65
C TRP A 97 -7.09 8.91 -2.83
N GLU A 98 -6.77 9.88 -3.69
CA GLU A 98 -7.66 11.00 -4.00
C GLU A 98 -8.95 10.55 -4.66
N ALA A 99 -8.93 9.51 -5.50
CA ALA A 99 -10.11 8.96 -6.15
C ALA A 99 -11.19 8.51 -5.13
N LEU A 100 -10.79 8.13 -3.91
CA LEU A 100 -11.70 7.76 -2.83
C LEU A 100 -12.34 8.97 -2.11
N LEU A 101 -11.99 10.22 -2.47
CA LEU A 101 -12.68 11.43 -2.02
C LEU A 101 -13.91 11.78 -2.86
N ALA A 102 -14.26 10.95 -3.83
CA ALA A 102 -15.50 11.10 -4.61
C ALA A 102 -16.73 11.05 -3.68
N GLU A 103 -17.80 11.76 -4.11
CA GLU A 103 -19.08 11.73 -3.37
C GLU A 103 -19.62 10.30 -3.26
N PRO A 104 -20.07 9.88 -2.08
CA PRO A 104 -20.72 8.58 -1.90
C PRO A 104 -22.02 8.44 -2.71
N PRO A 105 -22.35 7.24 -3.20
CA PRO A 105 -21.59 6.00 -3.06
C PRO A 105 -20.38 5.95 -3.98
N LEU A 106 -19.28 5.33 -3.52
CA LEU A 106 -18.09 5.14 -4.34
C LEU A 106 -18.41 4.35 -5.61
N THR A 107 -17.89 4.82 -6.72
CA THR A 107 -18.02 4.13 -8.01
C THR A 107 -16.96 3.04 -8.18
N ALA A 108 -17.25 2.00 -8.96
CA ALA A 108 -16.27 0.99 -9.32
C ALA A 108 -15.02 1.61 -10.01
N ALA A 109 -15.20 2.70 -10.78
CA ALA A 109 -14.10 3.41 -11.42
C ALA A 109 -13.13 4.01 -10.39
N ALA A 110 -13.64 4.71 -9.37
CA ALA A 110 -12.84 5.29 -8.29
C ALA A 110 -12.08 4.21 -7.51
N VAL A 111 -12.73 3.09 -7.20
CA VAL A 111 -12.11 1.94 -6.53
C VAL A 111 -11.00 1.31 -7.36
N LEU A 112 -11.20 1.16 -8.66
CA LEU A 112 -10.19 0.61 -9.57
C LEU A 112 -9.01 1.58 -9.73
N GLU A 113 -9.25 2.89 -9.75
CA GLU A 113 -8.19 3.90 -9.76
C GLU A 113 -7.34 3.86 -8.50
N PHE A 114 -7.97 3.77 -7.33
CA PHE A 114 -7.28 3.53 -6.08
C PHE A 114 -6.41 2.27 -6.13
N ALA A 115 -6.97 1.15 -6.60
CA ALA A 115 -6.24 -0.11 -6.66
C ALA A 115 -5.05 -0.04 -7.62
N ARG A 116 -5.20 0.64 -8.78
CA ARG A 116 -4.08 0.90 -9.72
C ARG A 116 -3.00 1.77 -9.10
N GLY A 117 -3.38 2.86 -8.44
CA GLY A 117 -2.42 3.74 -7.77
C GLY A 117 -1.55 3.00 -6.75
N ARG A 118 -2.18 2.15 -5.93
CA ARG A 118 -1.47 1.33 -4.95
C ARG A 118 -0.59 0.26 -5.60
N ALA A 119 -1.05 -0.35 -6.68
CA ALA A 119 -0.30 -1.31 -7.48
C ALA A 119 0.97 -0.69 -8.08
N LEU A 120 0.86 0.51 -8.67
CA LEU A 120 1.99 1.26 -9.22
C LEU A 120 3.00 1.65 -8.14
N GLY A 121 2.55 2.02 -6.94
CA GLY A 121 3.45 2.24 -5.80
C GLY A 121 4.27 0.98 -5.44
N LEU A 122 3.69 -0.21 -5.52
CA LEU A 122 4.41 -1.47 -5.27
C LEU A 122 5.34 -1.87 -6.43
N ARG A 123 4.95 -1.54 -7.66
CA ARG A 123 5.84 -1.64 -8.83
C ARG A 123 7.06 -0.74 -8.66
N ALA A 124 6.86 0.52 -8.26
CA ALA A 124 7.94 1.45 -7.97
C ALA A 124 8.86 0.94 -6.84
N LEU A 125 8.30 0.31 -5.81
CA LEU A 125 9.08 -0.35 -4.77
C LEU A 125 9.94 -1.48 -5.33
N ALA A 126 9.42 -2.28 -6.25
CA ALA A 126 10.19 -3.36 -6.89
C ALA A 126 11.39 -2.79 -7.65
N ALA A 127 11.20 -1.73 -8.45
CA ALA A 127 12.28 -1.02 -9.13
C ALA A 127 13.30 -0.43 -8.13
N GLN A 128 12.83 0.23 -7.07
CA GLN A 128 13.68 0.81 -6.02
C GLN A 128 14.54 -0.24 -5.29
N LEU A 129 14.08 -1.49 -5.26
CA LEU A 129 14.81 -2.61 -4.64
C LEU A 129 15.67 -3.40 -5.64
N GLY A 130 15.78 -2.95 -6.90
CA GLY A 130 16.52 -3.64 -7.96
C GLY A 130 15.88 -4.98 -8.34
N CYS A 131 14.56 -5.07 -8.26
CA CYS A 131 13.77 -6.26 -8.60
C CYS A 131 12.98 -6.04 -9.90
N ASP A 132 13.63 -5.55 -10.95
CA ASP A 132 13.00 -5.11 -12.19
C ASP A 132 12.18 -6.22 -12.87
N ASP A 133 12.69 -7.45 -12.87
CA ASP A 133 11.97 -8.62 -13.41
C ASP A 133 10.68 -8.96 -12.64
N ALA A 134 10.54 -8.45 -11.41
CA ALA A 134 9.37 -8.68 -10.58
C ALA A 134 8.37 -7.52 -10.57
N MET A 135 8.63 -6.42 -11.30
CA MET A 135 7.80 -5.21 -11.30
C MET A 135 6.35 -5.52 -11.70
N ALA A 136 6.14 -6.22 -12.81
CA ALA A 136 4.80 -6.57 -13.29
C ALA A 136 4.05 -7.48 -12.29
N GLU A 137 4.77 -8.41 -11.66
CA GLU A 137 4.20 -9.30 -10.66
C GLU A 137 3.87 -8.57 -9.35
N ALA A 138 4.70 -7.61 -8.94
CA ALA A 138 4.45 -6.77 -7.78
C ALA A 138 3.23 -5.85 -8.00
N GLU A 139 3.09 -5.29 -9.20
CA GLU A 139 1.92 -4.50 -9.62
C GLU A 139 0.65 -5.34 -9.55
N ARG A 140 0.62 -6.50 -10.18
CA ARG A 140 -0.52 -7.42 -10.18
C ARG A 140 -0.94 -7.83 -8.76
N ALA A 141 0.03 -8.28 -7.95
CA ALA A 141 -0.22 -8.68 -6.58
C ALA A 141 -0.72 -7.49 -5.73
N GLY A 142 -0.14 -6.32 -5.95
CA GLY A 142 -0.53 -5.08 -5.30
C GLY A 142 -1.96 -4.66 -5.61
N PHE A 143 -2.39 -4.80 -6.87
CA PHE A 143 -3.74 -4.50 -7.30
C PHE A 143 -4.78 -5.36 -6.58
N SER A 144 -4.59 -6.68 -6.59
CA SER A 144 -5.51 -7.61 -5.94
C SER A 144 -5.55 -7.41 -4.41
N TRP A 145 -4.38 -7.20 -3.80
CA TRP A 145 -4.30 -6.87 -2.38
C TRP A 145 -5.00 -5.56 -2.04
N ALA A 146 -4.84 -4.52 -2.87
CA ALA A 146 -5.47 -3.22 -2.65
C ALA A 146 -6.99 -3.31 -2.59
N LEU A 147 -7.61 -4.04 -3.52
CA LEU A 147 -9.06 -4.28 -3.53
C LEU A 147 -9.52 -5.03 -2.28
N ALA A 148 -8.84 -6.12 -1.92
CA ALA A 148 -9.22 -6.90 -0.75
C ALA A 148 -9.04 -6.13 0.58
N ASP A 149 -7.97 -5.33 0.69
CA ASP A 149 -7.71 -4.48 1.86
C ASP A 149 -8.76 -3.36 1.99
N LEU A 150 -9.15 -2.75 0.87
CA LEU A 150 -10.18 -1.71 0.86
C LEU A 150 -11.55 -2.29 1.24
N ALA A 151 -11.98 -3.40 0.61
CA ALA A 151 -13.26 -4.06 0.91
C ALA A 151 -13.40 -4.37 2.41
N ALA A 152 -12.33 -4.88 3.02
CA ALA A 152 -12.31 -5.26 4.43
C ALA A 152 -12.33 -4.06 5.40
N LYS A 153 -12.13 -2.84 4.92
CA LYS A 153 -12.08 -1.60 5.71
C LYS A 153 -13.24 -0.64 5.41
N THR A 154 -13.99 -0.90 4.36
CA THR A 154 -15.15 -0.09 3.98
C THR A 154 -16.32 -0.41 4.93
N SER A 155 -16.88 0.63 5.54
CA SER A 155 -17.97 0.51 6.52
C SER A 155 -19.35 0.46 5.88
N ASP A 156 -19.55 1.12 4.73
CA ASP A 156 -20.81 1.01 3.98
C ASP A 156 -20.96 -0.38 3.37
N ALA A 157 -22.08 -1.04 3.65
CA ALA A 157 -22.29 -2.43 3.25
C ALA A 157 -22.40 -2.62 1.72
N ASN A 158 -22.99 -1.64 1.01
CA ASN A 158 -23.17 -1.72 -0.43
C ASN A 158 -21.84 -1.49 -1.16
N GLU A 159 -21.10 -0.48 -0.72
CA GLU A 159 -19.75 -0.22 -1.23
C GLU A 159 -18.82 -1.42 -0.94
N ALA A 160 -18.83 -1.94 0.29
CA ALA A 160 -18.04 -3.11 0.64
C ALA A 160 -18.38 -4.33 -0.21
N ALA A 161 -19.67 -4.57 -0.49
CA ALA A 161 -20.11 -5.67 -1.37
C ALA A 161 -19.61 -5.48 -2.81
N MET A 162 -19.71 -4.28 -3.37
CA MET A 162 -19.21 -3.96 -4.71
C MET A 162 -17.69 -4.15 -4.77
N ILE A 163 -16.94 -3.63 -3.79
CA ILE A 163 -15.48 -3.75 -3.75
C ILE A 163 -15.06 -5.23 -3.58
N CYS A 164 -15.76 -5.97 -2.73
CA CYS A 164 -15.52 -7.41 -2.56
C CYS A 164 -15.76 -8.20 -3.85
N GLU A 165 -16.75 -7.81 -4.64
CA GLU A 165 -16.99 -8.41 -5.97
C GLU A 165 -15.82 -8.13 -6.93
N LEU A 166 -15.33 -6.89 -6.98
CA LEU A 166 -14.13 -6.53 -7.74
C LEU A 166 -12.90 -7.32 -7.27
N ALA A 167 -12.73 -7.46 -5.96
CA ALA A 167 -11.64 -8.24 -5.38
C ALA A 167 -11.73 -9.72 -5.76
N ARG A 168 -12.93 -10.33 -5.75
CA ARG A 168 -13.10 -11.74 -6.13
C ARG A 168 -12.72 -12.02 -7.58
N HIS A 169 -12.99 -11.07 -8.48
CA HIS A 169 -12.69 -11.19 -9.90
C HIS A 169 -11.27 -10.75 -10.28
N SER A 170 -10.47 -10.26 -9.32
CA SER A 170 -9.08 -9.93 -9.59
C SER A 170 -8.20 -11.18 -9.75
N ASP A 171 -6.98 -11.00 -10.25
CA ASP A 171 -6.06 -12.10 -10.53
C ASP A 171 -5.39 -12.61 -9.25
N TRP A 172 -5.85 -13.75 -8.74
CA TRP A 172 -5.35 -14.43 -7.54
C TRP A 172 -4.43 -15.62 -7.83
N ARG A 173 -3.84 -15.70 -9.02
CA ARG A 173 -2.85 -16.74 -9.30
C ARG A 173 -1.66 -16.62 -8.35
N ALA A 174 -0.96 -17.74 -8.10
CA ALA A 174 0.21 -17.77 -7.23
C ALA A 174 1.26 -16.72 -7.66
N VAL A 175 1.85 -16.04 -6.69
CA VAL A 175 2.93 -15.07 -6.92
C VAL A 175 4.28 -15.68 -6.59
N GLN A 176 5.29 -15.35 -7.40
CA GLN A 176 6.68 -15.65 -7.14
C GLN A 176 7.47 -14.34 -7.05
N LEU A 177 7.51 -13.79 -5.85
CA LEU A 177 8.22 -12.55 -5.59
C LEU A 177 9.58 -12.82 -4.95
N PRO A 178 10.63 -12.09 -5.36
CA PRO A 178 11.96 -12.22 -4.79
C PRO A 178 11.97 -11.80 -3.30
N LYS A 179 12.99 -12.22 -2.60
CA LYS A 179 13.12 -12.03 -1.15
C LYS A 179 12.96 -10.56 -0.69
N PRO A 180 13.46 -9.53 -1.41
CA PRO A 180 13.21 -8.13 -1.03
C PRO A 180 11.73 -7.74 -1.00
N LEU A 181 10.88 -8.36 -1.81
CA LEU A 181 9.44 -8.14 -1.89
C LEU A 181 8.62 -9.11 -1.01
N ARG A 182 9.24 -9.79 -0.07
CA ARG A 182 8.58 -10.71 0.88
C ARG A 182 7.40 -10.08 1.63
N PRO A 183 7.46 -8.82 2.07
CA PRO A 183 6.30 -8.16 2.67
C PRO A 183 5.04 -8.18 1.79
N LEU A 184 5.20 -7.97 0.47
CA LEU A 184 4.08 -8.06 -0.46
C LEU A 184 3.57 -9.51 -0.60
N SER A 185 4.46 -10.52 -0.62
CA SER A 185 4.04 -11.93 -0.60
C SER A 185 3.14 -12.25 0.61
N VAL A 186 3.47 -11.70 1.78
CA VAL A 186 2.67 -11.88 3.01
C VAL A 186 1.30 -11.22 2.86
N LEU A 187 1.26 -9.94 2.47
CA LEU A 187 0.00 -9.19 2.33
C LEU A 187 -0.90 -9.80 1.27
N TYR A 188 -0.35 -10.11 0.10
CA TYR A 188 -1.08 -10.75 -0.99
C TYR A 188 -1.61 -12.13 -0.60
N GLY A 189 -0.77 -12.98 0.00
CA GLY A 189 -1.17 -14.32 0.38
C GLY A 189 -2.25 -14.35 1.47
N LEU A 190 -2.21 -13.41 2.42
CA LEU A 190 -3.29 -13.22 3.39
C LEU A 190 -4.58 -12.73 2.71
N ALA A 191 -4.47 -11.77 1.78
CA ALA A 191 -5.61 -11.26 1.03
C ALA A 191 -6.25 -12.33 0.13
N ALA A 192 -5.46 -13.16 -0.53
CA ALA A 192 -5.92 -14.25 -1.40
C ALA A 192 -6.80 -15.28 -0.66
N ARG A 193 -6.57 -15.46 0.65
CA ARG A 193 -7.39 -16.35 1.49
C ARG A 193 -8.79 -15.80 1.75
N LYS A 194 -8.98 -14.49 1.74
CA LYS A 194 -10.22 -13.80 2.17
C LYS A 194 -10.88 -13.00 1.05
N LYS A 195 -10.13 -12.56 0.07
CA LYS A 195 -10.59 -11.80 -1.09
C LYS A 195 -11.54 -10.65 -0.72
N GLY A 196 -11.23 -9.93 0.36
CA GLY A 196 -12.00 -8.80 0.85
C GLY A 196 -13.15 -9.12 1.80
N THR A 197 -13.47 -10.39 2.07
CA THR A 197 -14.60 -10.76 2.95
C THR A 197 -14.34 -10.53 4.44
N ALA A 198 -13.08 -10.30 4.83
CA ALA A 198 -12.69 -10.04 6.22
C ALA A 198 -11.30 -9.38 6.30
N PRO A 199 -10.96 -8.70 7.41
CA PRO A 199 -9.62 -8.19 7.65
C PRO A 199 -8.54 -9.27 7.54
N LEU A 200 -7.33 -8.88 7.12
CA LEU A 200 -6.23 -9.81 6.81
C LEU A 200 -5.79 -10.64 8.00
N LEU A 201 -5.81 -10.05 9.20
CA LEU A 201 -5.41 -10.70 10.46
C LEU A 201 -6.58 -10.69 11.44
N MET A 202 -7.28 -11.80 11.56
CA MET A 202 -8.36 -11.97 12.53
C MET A 202 -8.18 -13.22 13.41
N THR A 203 -7.51 -14.24 12.89
CA THR A 203 -7.44 -15.55 13.55
C THR A 203 -5.99 -16.01 13.74
N LYS A 204 -5.79 -16.96 14.66
CA LYS A 204 -4.47 -17.61 14.83
C LYS A 204 -3.99 -18.26 13.52
N SER A 205 -4.90 -18.79 12.69
CA SER A 205 -4.54 -19.38 11.40
C SER A 205 -4.01 -18.35 10.41
N ASP A 206 -4.44 -17.09 10.49
CA ASP A 206 -3.89 -16.00 9.68
C ASP A 206 -2.44 -15.69 10.11
N GLY A 207 -2.18 -15.73 11.42
CA GLY A 207 -0.82 -15.58 11.95
C GLY A 207 0.12 -16.69 11.45
N PHE A 208 -0.31 -17.95 11.48
CA PHE A 208 0.48 -19.07 10.94
C PHE A 208 0.70 -18.94 9.42
N ALA A 209 -0.33 -18.52 8.68
CA ALA A 209 -0.20 -18.27 7.25
C ALA A 209 0.81 -17.14 6.98
N ALA A 210 0.77 -16.05 7.74
CA ALA A 210 1.75 -14.96 7.62
C ALA A 210 3.18 -15.43 7.87
N VAL A 211 3.41 -16.25 8.89
CA VAL A 211 4.72 -16.83 9.17
C VAL A 211 5.20 -17.70 8.00
N ARG A 212 4.36 -18.59 7.48
CA ARG A 212 4.71 -19.45 6.33
C ARG A 212 5.05 -18.60 5.09
N LEU A 213 4.19 -17.64 4.77
CA LEU A 213 4.39 -16.71 3.65
C LEU A 213 5.66 -15.88 3.84
N GLY A 214 5.92 -15.43 5.05
CA GLY A 214 7.10 -14.64 5.39
C GLY A 214 8.41 -15.42 5.26
N LEU A 215 8.43 -16.68 5.68
CA LEU A 215 9.62 -17.54 5.62
C LEU A 215 9.85 -18.08 4.21
N PHE A 216 8.82 -18.62 3.57
CA PHE A 216 8.95 -19.39 2.33
C PHE A 216 8.44 -18.63 1.09
N GLY A 217 7.62 -17.59 1.24
CA GLY A 217 7.05 -16.81 0.14
C GLY A 217 5.86 -17.46 -0.55
N ARG A 218 5.36 -18.57 -0.01
CA ARG A 218 4.29 -19.37 -0.62
C ARG A 218 3.48 -20.13 0.44
#